data_b27193588b53f8620a39c224442fc814
#
_entry.id   b27193588b53f8620a39c224442fc814
#
_cell.length_a   1.000
_cell.length_b   1.000
_cell.length_c   1.000
_cell.angle_alpha   90.00
_cell.angle_beta   90.00
_cell.angle_gamma   90.00
#
_symmetry.space_group_name_H-M   'P 1'
#
loop_
_entity.id
_entity.type
_entity.pdbx_description
1 polymer ?
#
loop_
_entity_poly.entity_id
_entity_poly.type
_entity_poly.pdbx_seq_one_letter_code
_entity_poly.pdbx_strand_id
1 'polypeptide(L)'
;MNQRAQLRSFGDNLNVAVVGGTGGIGAALVDQLSDCPFVDTVLVLSRIERSSPNPRHKSITIDLEDEDGIARAALAAKNAVETLSLVIVATGLLHDGAGFQPERSWKELSPDSLLRAFQVNAFGPLLVAKHFLPLFDKNRKSVFAALSARVGSIEDNRLGGWYAYRSSKAALNMFIRTLSIELSRRNSNGICVGLHPGTVDTTLSKPFQRNVPLNDLKSPAQSAGQLLDVLDVLSPEDTGAVFAWDGQRIPF
;
A
#
# COMPACT_ATOMS: atom_id res chain seq x y z
N MET A 1 -12.03 4.59 -22.73
CA MET A 1 -12.08 3.14 -22.45
C MET A 1 -11.21 2.91 -21.24
N ASN A 2 -11.76 2.56 -20.08
CA ASN A 2 -10.96 2.16 -18.93
C ASN A 2 -10.27 0.82 -19.29
N GLN A 3 -8.98 0.85 -19.54
CA GLN A 3 -8.20 -0.38 -19.59
C GLN A 3 -8.27 -1.01 -18.19
N ARG A 4 -8.87 -2.19 -18.09
CA ARG A 4 -8.87 -2.97 -16.85
C ARG A 4 -7.44 -3.45 -16.63
N ALA A 5 -6.91 -3.25 -15.44
CA ALA A 5 -5.63 -3.80 -15.03
C ALA A 5 -5.62 -5.32 -15.26
N GLN A 6 -4.61 -5.84 -15.92
CA GLN A 6 -4.63 -7.23 -16.33
C GLN A 6 -3.70 -8.15 -15.55
N LEU A 7 -2.71 -7.62 -14.83
CA LEU A 7 -1.73 -8.38 -14.04
C LEU A 7 -1.16 -9.63 -14.75
N ARG A 8 -1.02 -9.54 -16.07
CA ARG A 8 -0.59 -10.68 -16.94
C ARG A 8 0.79 -11.20 -16.57
N SER A 9 1.66 -10.32 -16.12
CA SER A 9 3.04 -10.69 -15.79
C SER A 9 3.13 -11.60 -14.54
N PHE A 10 2.06 -11.70 -13.76
CA PHE A 10 1.98 -12.58 -12.59
C PHE A 10 1.53 -14.00 -12.94
N GLY A 11 0.95 -14.22 -14.14
CA GLY A 11 0.34 -15.49 -14.56
C GLY A 11 -1.12 -15.64 -14.08
N ASP A 12 -1.59 -16.86 -13.99
CA ASP A 12 -2.98 -17.21 -13.67
C ASP A 12 -3.16 -17.62 -12.20
N ASN A 13 -4.42 -17.68 -11.74
CA ASN A 13 -4.84 -18.13 -10.41
C ASN A 13 -4.16 -17.34 -9.28
N LEU A 14 -4.22 -16.01 -9.38
CA LEU A 14 -3.58 -15.14 -8.42
C LEU A 14 -4.41 -15.01 -7.14
N ASN A 15 -3.75 -15.20 -6.01
CA ASN A 15 -4.32 -14.83 -4.72
C ASN A 15 -3.68 -13.51 -4.27
N VAL A 16 -4.52 -12.53 -3.97
CA VAL A 16 -4.09 -11.18 -3.65
C VAL A 16 -4.63 -10.74 -2.30
N ALA A 17 -3.85 -9.94 -1.58
CA ALA A 17 -4.25 -9.39 -0.28
C ALA A 17 -4.18 -7.86 -0.31
N VAL A 18 -5.26 -7.19 0.10
CA VAL A 18 -5.34 -5.73 0.19
C VAL A 18 -5.58 -5.33 1.65
N VAL A 19 -4.54 -4.84 2.31
CA VAL A 19 -4.63 -4.28 3.67
C VAL A 19 -5.13 -2.84 3.59
N GLY A 20 -6.20 -2.54 4.31
CA GLY A 20 -6.96 -1.30 4.15
C GLY A 20 -7.95 -1.37 2.99
N GLY A 21 -8.39 -2.58 2.61
CA GLY A 21 -9.27 -2.85 1.47
C GLY A 21 -10.66 -2.22 1.54
N THR A 22 -11.02 -1.57 2.64
CA THR A 22 -12.29 -0.84 2.81
C THR A 22 -12.13 0.68 2.72
N GLY A 23 -10.89 1.18 2.59
CA GLY A 23 -10.59 2.61 2.39
C GLY A 23 -10.76 3.05 0.92
N GLY A 24 -10.66 4.36 0.64
CA GLY A 24 -10.90 4.90 -0.71
C GLY A 24 -10.12 4.19 -1.82
N ILE A 25 -8.78 4.22 -1.78
CA ILE A 25 -7.93 3.56 -2.78
C ILE A 25 -8.01 2.03 -2.60
N GLY A 26 -7.99 1.54 -1.35
CA GLY A 26 -8.02 0.11 -1.06
C GLY A 26 -9.28 -0.57 -1.60
N ALA A 27 -10.46 0.04 -1.43
CA ALA A 27 -11.72 -0.48 -1.97
C ALA A 27 -11.68 -0.51 -3.51
N ALA A 28 -11.18 0.55 -4.15
CA ALA A 28 -11.05 0.59 -5.60
C ALA A 28 -10.05 -0.45 -6.15
N LEU A 29 -8.98 -0.76 -5.39
CA LEU A 29 -8.08 -1.88 -5.72
C LEU A 29 -8.80 -3.22 -5.61
N VAL A 30 -9.56 -3.44 -4.53
CA VAL A 30 -10.36 -4.66 -4.34
C VAL A 30 -11.33 -4.86 -5.50
N ASP A 31 -12.06 -3.82 -5.89
CA ASP A 31 -13.02 -3.89 -7.00
C ASP A 31 -12.33 -4.29 -8.32
N GLN A 32 -11.23 -3.63 -8.68
CA GLN A 32 -10.52 -3.92 -9.94
C GLN A 32 -9.82 -5.28 -9.94
N LEU A 33 -9.25 -5.70 -8.81
CA LEU A 33 -8.68 -7.03 -8.66
C LEU A 33 -9.75 -8.12 -8.79
N SER A 34 -10.93 -7.87 -8.30
CA SER A 34 -12.07 -8.80 -8.42
C SER A 34 -12.59 -8.94 -9.84
N ASP A 35 -12.45 -7.88 -10.64
CA ASP A 35 -12.80 -7.88 -12.06
C ASP A 35 -11.68 -8.47 -12.96
N CYS A 36 -10.48 -8.66 -12.40
CA CYS A 36 -9.35 -9.22 -13.15
C CYS A 36 -9.54 -10.72 -13.38
N PRO A 37 -9.49 -11.21 -14.63
CA PRO A 37 -9.74 -12.62 -14.94
C PRO A 37 -8.67 -13.56 -14.39
N PHE A 38 -7.47 -13.06 -14.10
CA PHE A 38 -6.34 -13.82 -13.59
C PHE A 38 -6.34 -13.95 -12.06
N VAL A 39 -7.19 -13.18 -11.36
CA VAL A 39 -7.31 -13.21 -9.89
C VAL A 39 -8.38 -14.22 -9.49
N ASP A 40 -7.98 -15.16 -8.64
CA ASP A 40 -8.87 -16.19 -8.09
C ASP A 40 -9.47 -15.74 -6.75
N THR A 41 -8.63 -15.28 -5.84
CA THR A 41 -9.06 -14.85 -4.50
C THR A 41 -8.52 -13.46 -4.14
N VAL A 42 -9.40 -12.61 -3.58
CA VAL A 42 -9.06 -11.31 -3.01
C VAL A 42 -9.28 -11.36 -1.49
N LEU A 43 -8.19 -11.34 -0.72
CA LEU A 43 -8.24 -11.18 0.73
C LEU A 43 -8.40 -9.69 1.05
N VAL A 44 -9.53 -9.32 1.62
CA VAL A 44 -9.86 -7.94 1.99
C VAL A 44 -9.58 -7.77 3.48
N LEU A 45 -8.47 -7.10 3.80
CA LEU A 45 -8.03 -6.93 5.19
C LEU A 45 -8.38 -5.52 5.70
N SER A 46 -9.08 -5.45 6.83
CA SER A 46 -9.45 -4.18 7.46
C SER A 46 -9.74 -4.37 8.96
N ARG A 47 -9.83 -3.26 9.70
CA ARG A 47 -10.14 -3.29 11.14
C ARG A 47 -11.53 -3.82 11.47
N ILE A 48 -12.45 -3.72 10.54
CA ILE A 48 -13.83 -4.17 10.69
C ILE A 48 -14.10 -5.19 9.59
N GLU A 49 -14.54 -6.37 10.00
CA GLU A 49 -14.96 -7.41 9.06
C GLU A 49 -16.18 -6.93 8.28
N ARG A 50 -16.16 -7.14 6.97
CA ARG A 50 -17.28 -6.83 6.09
C ARG A 50 -17.62 -8.04 5.25
N SER A 51 -18.87 -8.45 5.31
CA SER A 51 -19.39 -9.43 4.36
C SER A 51 -19.40 -8.86 2.95
N SER A 52 -19.05 -9.68 1.98
CA SER A 52 -19.12 -9.33 0.57
C SER A 52 -19.96 -10.37 -0.18
N PRO A 53 -20.83 -9.94 -1.10
CA PRO A 53 -21.56 -10.88 -1.95
C PRO A 53 -20.68 -11.53 -3.03
N ASN A 54 -19.48 -11.00 -3.25
CA ASN A 54 -18.54 -11.56 -4.23
C ASN A 54 -17.85 -12.80 -3.64
N PRO A 55 -18.03 -14.00 -4.25
CA PRO A 55 -17.47 -15.25 -3.74
C PRO A 55 -15.93 -15.29 -3.75
N ARG A 56 -15.29 -14.43 -4.55
CA ARG A 56 -13.81 -14.29 -4.57
C ARG A 56 -13.28 -13.54 -3.36
N HIS A 57 -14.13 -12.81 -2.61
CA HIS A 57 -13.69 -12.04 -1.44
C HIS A 57 -13.66 -12.92 -0.19
N LYS A 58 -12.56 -12.81 0.54
CA LYS A 58 -12.45 -13.32 1.91
C LYS A 58 -12.06 -12.18 2.83
N SER A 59 -12.92 -11.83 3.76
CA SER A 59 -12.67 -10.76 4.74
C SER A 59 -11.81 -11.28 5.88
N ILE A 60 -10.78 -10.52 6.26
CA ILE A 60 -9.88 -10.83 7.38
C ILE A 60 -9.71 -9.57 8.22
N THR A 61 -9.89 -9.70 9.52
CA THR A 61 -9.64 -8.58 10.44
C THR A 61 -8.14 -8.38 10.66
N ILE A 62 -7.68 -7.12 10.56
CA ILE A 62 -6.30 -6.72 10.82
C ILE A 62 -6.27 -5.31 11.43
N ASP A 63 -5.45 -5.13 12.46
CA ASP A 63 -5.08 -3.82 12.98
C ASP A 63 -3.56 -3.64 12.90
N LEU A 64 -3.11 -2.55 12.28
CA LEU A 64 -1.68 -2.28 12.09
C LEU A 64 -0.97 -1.82 13.38
N GLU A 65 -1.72 -1.51 14.41
CA GLU A 65 -1.21 -1.13 15.73
C GLU A 65 -1.11 -2.35 16.68
N ASP A 66 -1.58 -3.55 16.25
CA ASP A 66 -1.53 -4.82 16.98
C ASP A 66 -0.75 -5.86 16.18
N GLU A 67 0.51 -6.11 16.55
CA GLU A 67 1.35 -7.10 15.87
C GLU A 67 0.80 -8.52 15.98
N ASP A 68 0.25 -8.91 17.13
CA ASP A 68 -0.36 -10.22 17.29
C ASP A 68 -1.60 -10.36 16.39
N GLY A 69 -2.36 -9.26 16.21
CA GLY A 69 -3.44 -9.17 15.24
C GLY A 69 -2.97 -9.34 13.81
N ILE A 70 -1.84 -8.75 13.44
CA ILE A 70 -1.23 -8.93 12.12
C ILE A 70 -0.81 -10.40 11.93
N ALA A 71 -0.19 -11.03 12.94
CA ALA A 71 0.20 -12.44 12.88
C ALA A 71 -1.02 -13.37 12.71
N ARG A 72 -2.10 -13.12 13.46
CA ARG A 72 -3.37 -13.87 13.30
C ARG A 72 -3.96 -13.67 11.90
N ALA A 73 -3.93 -12.45 11.35
CA ALA A 73 -4.39 -12.18 10.01
C ALA A 73 -3.59 -12.93 8.94
N ALA A 74 -2.26 -12.99 9.08
CA ALA A 74 -1.39 -13.77 8.18
C ALA A 74 -1.67 -15.27 8.26
N LEU A 75 -1.93 -15.81 9.44
CA LEU A 75 -2.34 -17.21 9.62
C LEU A 75 -3.70 -17.48 8.96
N ALA A 76 -4.67 -16.57 9.11
CA ALA A 76 -5.96 -16.67 8.44
C ALA A 76 -5.81 -16.61 6.90
N ALA A 77 -4.92 -15.73 6.38
CA ALA A 77 -4.59 -15.69 4.97
C ALA A 77 -4.00 -17.00 4.47
N LYS A 78 -3.04 -17.58 5.20
CA LYS A 78 -2.44 -18.88 4.87
C LYS A 78 -3.46 -20.02 4.83
N ASN A 79 -4.44 -20.00 5.73
CA ASN A 79 -5.51 -21.00 5.75
C ASN A 79 -6.55 -20.78 4.63
N ALA A 80 -6.66 -19.57 4.13
CA ALA A 80 -7.59 -19.21 3.07
C ALA A 80 -7.05 -19.50 1.66
N VAL A 81 -5.72 -19.35 1.46
CA VAL A 81 -5.02 -19.54 0.20
C VAL A 81 -3.65 -20.17 0.43
N GLU A 82 -3.17 -20.98 -0.52
CA GLU A 82 -1.89 -21.69 -0.39
C GLU A 82 -0.71 -20.70 -0.41
N THR A 83 -0.70 -19.79 -1.39
CA THR A 83 0.33 -18.76 -1.56
C THR A 83 -0.29 -17.45 -1.98
N LEU A 84 0.44 -16.35 -1.80
CA LEU A 84 0.09 -15.02 -2.26
C LEU A 84 1.00 -14.57 -3.41
N SER A 85 0.38 -13.98 -4.43
CA SER A 85 1.10 -13.36 -5.55
C SER A 85 1.26 -11.85 -5.35
N LEU A 86 0.36 -11.21 -4.61
CA LEU A 86 0.36 -9.76 -4.42
C LEU A 86 -0.17 -9.40 -3.03
N VAL A 87 0.57 -8.57 -2.31
CA VAL A 87 0.13 -7.94 -1.07
C VAL A 87 0.25 -6.43 -1.23
N ILE A 88 -0.87 -5.72 -1.11
CA ILE A 88 -0.90 -4.24 -1.17
C ILE A 88 -1.31 -3.70 0.20
N VAL A 89 -0.44 -2.89 0.81
CA VAL A 89 -0.77 -2.14 2.02
C VAL A 89 -1.26 -0.75 1.60
N ALA A 90 -2.58 -0.57 1.58
CA ALA A 90 -3.27 0.64 1.13
C ALA A 90 -3.70 1.56 2.28
N THR A 91 -3.06 1.43 3.43
CA THR A 91 -3.33 2.24 4.62
C THR A 91 -2.48 3.51 4.66
N GLY A 92 -2.94 4.49 5.41
CA GLY A 92 -2.19 5.71 5.69
C GLY A 92 -2.93 6.63 6.65
N LEU A 93 -2.17 7.39 7.43
CA LEU A 93 -2.66 8.39 8.37
C LEU A 93 -1.97 9.73 8.10
N LEU A 94 -2.74 10.75 7.77
CA LEU A 94 -2.31 12.15 7.60
C LEU A 94 -3.05 13.06 8.58
N HIS A 95 -4.31 12.75 8.87
CA HIS A 95 -5.16 13.39 9.86
C HIS A 95 -6.26 12.42 10.32
N ASP A 96 -6.91 12.69 11.43
CA ASP A 96 -8.04 11.87 11.94
C ASP A 96 -9.35 12.65 12.10
N GLY A 97 -9.34 13.96 11.83
CA GLY A 97 -10.49 14.84 12.03
C GLY A 97 -10.77 15.20 13.50
N ALA A 98 -10.07 14.58 14.46
CA ALA A 98 -10.34 14.71 15.89
C ALA A 98 -9.19 15.36 16.69
N GLY A 99 -8.16 15.89 16.00
CA GLY A 99 -7.04 16.58 16.65
C GLY A 99 -5.68 16.25 16.06
N PHE A 100 -5.51 15.08 15.44
CA PHE A 100 -4.30 14.78 14.68
C PHE A 100 -4.36 15.47 13.32
N GLN A 101 -3.45 16.44 13.10
CA GLN A 101 -3.31 17.22 11.87
C GLN A 101 -1.82 17.29 11.49
N PRO A 102 -1.49 17.36 10.18
CA PRO A 102 -0.12 17.51 9.77
C PRO A 102 0.41 18.90 10.16
N GLU A 103 1.60 18.93 10.74
CA GLU A 103 2.24 20.11 11.30
C GLU A 103 2.67 21.08 10.18
N ARG A 104 2.39 22.36 10.37
CA ARG A 104 2.82 23.47 9.49
C ARG A 104 4.13 24.09 9.95
N SER A 105 4.47 23.94 11.23
CA SER A 105 5.64 24.53 11.86
C SER A 105 6.28 23.54 12.84
N TRP A 106 7.61 23.62 13.03
CA TRP A 106 8.30 22.85 14.08
C TRP A 106 7.76 23.13 15.50
N LYS A 107 7.07 24.24 15.71
CA LYS A 107 6.44 24.57 16.98
C LYS A 107 5.24 23.68 17.32
N GLU A 108 4.68 23.01 16.31
CA GLU A 108 3.53 22.11 16.45
C GLU A 108 3.94 20.66 16.65
N LEU A 109 5.24 20.37 16.70
CA LEU A 109 5.75 19.02 16.90
C LEU A 109 5.35 18.47 18.25
N SER A 110 4.87 17.23 18.24
CA SER A 110 4.50 16.47 19.44
C SER A 110 4.99 15.04 19.30
N PRO A 111 5.59 14.45 20.36
CA PRO A 111 6.00 13.05 20.36
C PRO A 111 4.85 12.09 20.01
N ASP A 112 3.65 12.34 20.51
CA ASP A 112 2.47 11.50 20.29
C ASP A 112 2.06 11.51 18.81
N SER A 113 2.08 12.68 18.16
CA SER A 113 1.78 12.80 16.73
C SER A 113 2.82 12.08 15.86
N LEU A 114 4.09 12.22 16.21
CA LEU A 114 5.18 11.52 15.54
C LEU A 114 5.01 10.00 15.68
N LEU A 115 4.85 9.51 16.92
CA LEU A 115 4.69 8.08 17.19
C LEU A 115 3.50 7.49 16.42
N ARG A 116 2.35 8.16 16.45
CA ARG A 116 1.14 7.70 15.78
C ARG A 116 1.29 7.65 14.26
N ALA A 117 1.92 8.67 13.66
CA ALA A 117 2.21 8.65 12.22
C ALA A 117 3.13 7.50 11.83
N PHE A 118 4.20 7.27 12.61
CA PHE A 118 5.13 6.17 12.36
C PHE A 118 4.47 4.81 12.57
N GLN A 119 3.64 4.65 13.59
CA GLN A 119 2.94 3.40 13.86
C GLN A 119 2.12 2.95 12.65
N VAL A 120 1.30 3.84 12.08
CA VAL A 120 0.40 3.49 10.97
C VAL A 120 1.13 3.50 9.62
N ASN A 121 1.99 4.49 9.36
CA ASN A 121 2.55 4.71 8.03
C ASN A 121 3.84 3.95 7.76
N ALA A 122 4.57 3.52 8.79
CA ALA A 122 5.89 2.90 8.66
C ALA A 122 5.94 1.53 9.35
N PHE A 123 5.69 1.44 10.66
CA PHE A 123 5.80 0.20 11.41
C PHE A 123 4.74 -0.82 11.00
N GLY A 124 3.49 -0.39 10.85
CA GLY A 124 2.40 -1.27 10.42
C GLY A 124 2.71 -1.98 9.10
N PRO A 125 3.03 -1.28 7.99
CA PRO A 125 3.46 -1.92 6.74
C PRO A 125 4.68 -2.83 6.89
N LEU A 126 5.66 -2.47 7.72
CA LEU A 126 6.83 -3.32 8.00
C LEU A 126 6.43 -4.63 8.69
N LEU A 127 5.55 -4.56 9.70
CA LEU A 127 5.05 -5.73 10.41
C LEU A 127 4.15 -6.60 9.51
N VAL A 128 3.35 -5.99 8.63
CA VAL A 128 2.64 -6.75 7.59
C VAL A 128 3.63 -7.51 6.72
N ALA A 129 4.71 -6.87 6.25
CA ALA A 129 5.74 -7.55 5.46
C ALA A 129 6.36 -8.73 6.23
N LYS A 130 6.69 -8.55 7.52
CA LYS A 130 7.25 -9.61 8.38
C LYS A 130 6.41 -10.89 8.34
N HIS A 131 5.08 -10.76 8.41
CA HIS A 131 4.17 -11.90 8.52
C HIS A 131 3.64 -12.40 7.17
N PHE A 132 3.58 -11.55 6.13
CA PHE A 132 2.99 -11.92 4.84
C PHE A 132 4.02 -12.31 3.77
N LEU A 133 5.27 -11.81 3.79
CA LEU A 133 6.30 -12.23 2.84
C LEU A 133 6.59 -13.74 2.86
N PRO A 134 6.53 -14.46 4.01
CA PRO A 134 6.66 -15.91 4.02
C PRO A 134 5.57 -16.67 3.24
N LEU A 135 4.45 -16.02 2.91
CA LEU A 135 3.34 -16.61 2.16
C LEU A 135 3.50 -16.45 0.63
N PHE A 136 4.57 -15.81 0.17
CA PHE A 136 4.80 -15.60 -1.26
C PHE A 136 5.12 -16.90 -2.00
N ASP A 137 4.58 -17.02 -3.20
CA ASP A 137 5.04 -18.02 -4.17
C ASP A 137 6.48 -17.70 -4.59
N LYS A 138 7.39 -18.67 -4.45
CA LYS A 138 8.80 -18.49 -4.82
C LYS A 138 9.10 -18.85 -6.27
N ASN A 139 8.15 -19.49 -6.96
CA ASN A 139 8.36 -20.01 -8.31
C ASN A 139 7.96 -19.00 -9.40
N ARG A 140 7.26 -17.92 -9.02
CA ARG A 140 6.79 -16.89 -9.94
C ARG A 140 6.78 -15.51 -9.28
N LYS A 141 6.55 -14.48 -10.08
CA LYS A 141 6.47 -13.10 -9.64
C LYS A 141 5.53 -12.95 -8.44
N SER A 142 6.05 -12.38 -7.35
CA SER A 142 5.29 -12.03 -6.16
C SER A 142 5.67 -10.61 -5.72
N VAL A 143 4.69 -9.78 -5.41
CA VAL A 143 4.93 -8.36 -5.10
C VAL A 143 4.34 -7.97 -3.75
N PHE A 144 5.17 -7.37 -2.90
CA PHE A 144 4.76 -6.58 -1.75
C PHE A 144 4.81 -5.10 -2.11
N ALA A 145 3.68 -4.42 -2.07
CA ALA A 145 3.58 -3.00 -2.34
C ALA A 145 2.98 -2.25 -1.15
N ALA A 146 3.56 -1.13 -0.76
CA ALA A 146 2.96 -0.27 0.26
C ALA A 146 2.71 1.15 -0.30
N LEU A 147 1.54 1.73 -0.01
CA LEU A 147 1.27 3.10 -0.41
C LEU A 147 2.17 4.06 0.36
N SER A 148 3.15 4.59 -0.35
CA SER A 148 4.00 5.68 0.08
C SER A 148 3.48 7.01 -0.47
N ALA A 149 4.31 8.03 -0.48
CA ALA A 149 3.97 9.33 -1.02
C ALA A 149 5.24 10.04 -1.51
N ARG A 150 5.12 10.86 -2.57
CA ARG A 150 6.22 11.71 -3.06
C ARG A 150 6.79 12.60 -1.95
N VAL A 151 5.95 13.06 -1.03
CA VAL A 151 6.39 13.87 0.12
C VAL A 151 7.30 13.13 1.11
N GLY A 152 7.43 11.80 1.00
CA GLY A 152 8.41 10.99 1.72
C GLY A 152 9.80 10.99 1.10
N SER A 153 9.98 11.58 -0.09
CA SER A 153 11.30 11.81 -0.68
C SER A 153 12.02 12.93 0.06
N ILE A 154 13.24 12.66 0.51
CA ILE A 154 14.12 13.67 1.13
C ILE A 154 14.63 14.62 0.05
N GLU A 155 15.02 14.06 -1.10
CA GLU A 155 15.58 14.82 -2.21
C GLU A 155 14.55 15.77 -2.85
N ASP A 156 13.30 15.34 -3.00
CA ASP A 156 12.20 16.16 -3.57
C ASP A 156 11.61 17.17 -2.57
N ASN A 157 12.02 17.18 -1.31
CA ASN A 157 11.44 18.04 -0.30
C ASN A 157 11.89 19.50 -0.46
N ARG A 158 11.03 20.35 -1.04
CA ARG A 158 11.23 21.79 -1.18
C ARG A 158 10.23 22.62 -0.38
N LEU A 159 9.14 22.00 0.08
CA LEU A 159 8.03 22.73 0.72
C LEU A 159 8.11 22.71 2.26
N GLY A 160 8.75 21.72 2.85
CA GLY A 160 8.74 21.51 4.29
C GLY A 160 7.35 21.23 4.85
N GLY A 161 7.17 21.43 6.17
CA GLY A 161 5.95 21.10 6.89
C GLY A 161 5.62 19.60 6.91
N TRP A 162 4.52 19.20 7.53
CA TRP A 162 4.04 17.82 7.62
C TRP A 162 5.09 16.85 8.16
N TYR A 163 5.77 17.26 9.20
CA TYR A 163 6.96 16.58 9.70
C TYR A 163 6.72 15.09 10.00
N ALA A 164 5.67 14.79 10.75
CA ALA A 164 5.33 13.42 11.12
C ALA A 164 4.98 12.58 9.87
N TYR A 165 4.21 13.15 8.93
CA TYR A 165 3.81 12.43 7.72
C TYR A 165 5.00 12.19 6.79
N ARG A 166 5.78 13.24 6.46
CA ARG A 166 6.95 13.12 5.59
C ARG A 166 7.96 12.13 6.13
N SER A 167 8.34 12.29 7.41
CA SER A 167 9.34 11.42 8.04
C SER A 167 8.85 9.97 8.15
N SER A 168 7.57 9.73 8.44
CA SER A 168 7.02 8.37 8.45
C SER A 168 7.03 7.71 7.07
N LYS A 169 6.77 8.48 5.99
CA LYS A 169 6.84 7.96 4.60
C LYS A 169 8.29 7.78 4.13
N ALA A 170 9.23 8.61 4.57
CA ALA A 170 10.67 8.40 4.35
C ALA A 170 11.15 7.12 5.06
N ALA A 171 10.72 6.90 6.31
CA ALA A 171 11.00 5.66 7.04
C ALA A 171 10.42 4.44 6.34
N LEU A 172 9.19 4.51 5.84
CA LEU A 172 8.59 3.45 5.01
C LEU A 172 9.45 3.16 3.77
N ASN A 173 9.94 4.18 3.07
CA ASN A 173 10.79 4.01 1.90
C ASN A 173 12.11 3.28 2.28
N MET A 174 12.71 3.63 3.41
CA MET A 174 13.90 2.93 3.93
C MET A 174 13.58 1.46 4.28
N PHE A 175 12.44 1.17 4.92
CA PHE A 175 12.03 -0.20 5.22
C PHE A 175 11.80 -1.02 3.96
N ILE A 176 11.14 -0.46 2.94
CA ILE A 176 10.97 -1.09 1.62
C ILE A 176 12.31 -1.44 1.01
N ARG A 177 13.26 -0.49 1.01
CA ARG A 177 14.61 -0.73 0.50
C ARG A 177 15.33 -1.84 1.26
N THR A 178 15.25 -1.85 2.58
CA THR A 178 15.88 -2.87 3.43
C THR A 178 15.25 -4.25 3.22
N LEU A 179 13.90 -4.32 3.22
CA LEU A 179 13.15 -5.55 2.96
C LEU A 179 13.46 -6.13 1.58
N SER A 180 13.60 -5.29 0.55
CA SER A 180 13.89 -5.74 -0.81
C SER A 180 15.23 -6.49 -0.88
N ILE A 181 16.25 -6.01 -0.19
CA ILE A 181 17.59 -6.65 -0.13
C ILE A 181 17.51 -8.02 0.56
N GLU A 182 16.74 -8.13 1.64
CA GLU A 182 16.55 -9.41 2.33
C GLU A 182 15.69 -10.37 1.51
N LEU A 183 14.60 -9.87 0.92
CA LEU A 183 13.68 -10.66 0.09
C LEU A 183 14.40 -11.26 -1.11
N SER A 184 15.21 -10.49 -1.83
CA SER A 184 15.96 -10.96 -3.00
C SER A 184 16.89 -12.14 -2.71
N ARG A 185 17.40 -12.25 -1.47
CA ARG A 185 18.24 -13.38 -1.05
C ARG A 185 17.43 -14.67 -0.81
N ARG A 186 16.12 -14.57 -0.57
CA ARG A 186 15.23 -15.68 -0.18
C ARG A 186 14.25 -16.07 -1.28
N ASN A 187 13.92 -15.12 -2.14
CA ASN A 187 12.99 -15.26 -3.26
C ASN A 187 13.43 -14.34 -4.41
N SER A 188 14.06 -14.89 -5.43
CA SER A 188 14.55 -14.14 -6.60
C SER A 188 13.44 -13.54 -7.46
N ASN A 189 12.20 -14.04 -7.34
CA ASN A 189 11.01 -13.53 -8.02
C ASN A 189 10.20 -12.55 -7.17
N GLY A 190 10.65 -12.32 -5.93
CA GLY A 190 9.99 -11.44 -4.96
C GLY A 190 10.37 -9.99 -5.16
N ILE A 191 9.38 -9.12 -5.24
CA ILE A 191 9.51 -7.67 -5.43
C ILE A 191 8.91 -6.94 -4.23
N CYS A 192 9.62 -5.95 -3.69
CA CYS A 192 9.15 -5.09 -2.60
C CYS A 192 9.26 -3.65 -3.04
N VAL A 193 8.14 -2.90 -3.13
CA VAL A 193 8.12 -1.53 -3.67
C VAL A 193 7.20 -0.59 -2.88
N GLY A 194 7.53 0.70 -2.94
CA GLY A 194 6.63 1.78 -2.55
C GLY A 194 5.84 2.30 -3.75
N LEU A 195 4.60 2.70 -3.52
CA LEU A 195 3.76 3.27 -4.56
C LEU A 195 3.22 4.65 -4.12
N HIS A 196 3.38 5.66 -4.97
CA HIS A 196 2.74 6.95 -4.80
C HIS A 196 1.50 7.03 -5.71
N PRO A 197 0.29 7.14 -5.12
CA PRO A 197 -0.97 7.09 -5.88
C PRO A 197 -1.32 8.40 -6.62
N GLY A 198 -0.53 9.46 -6.46
CA GLY A 198 -0.94 10.82 -6.80
C GLY A 198 -1.83 11.45 -5.73
N THR A 199 -2.46 12.59 -6.04
CA THR A 199 -3.50 13.15 -5.18
C THR A 199 -4.85 12.54 -5.56
N VAL A 200 -5.43 11.78 -4.64
CA VAL A 200 -6.65 10.99 -4.89
C VAL A 200 -7.79 11.53 -4.04
N ASP A 201 -8.98 11.69 -4.61
CA ASP A 201 -10.16 12.17 -3.88
C ASP A 201 -10.65 11.11 -2.88
N THR A 202 -10.15 11.22 -1.67
CA THR A 202 -10.44 10.35 -0.54
C THR A 202 -10.59 11.17 0.74
N THR A 203 -11.13 10.57 1.78
CA THR A 203 -11.21 11.21 3.10
C THR A 203 -9.84 11.72 3.58
N LEU A 204 -8.76 10.99 3.32
CA LEU A 204 -7.40 11.36 3.73
C LEU A 204 -6.90 12.63 3.06
N SER A 205 -7.21 12.88 1.80
CA SER A 205 -6.73 14.05 1.06
C SER A 205 -7.70 15.24 1.11
N LYS A 206 -8.99 15.00 1.44
CA LYS A 206 -10.07 15.98 1.38
C LYS A 206 -9.72 17.37 1.96
N PRO A 207 -9.11 17.48 3.16
CA PRO A 207 -8.76 18.79 3.73
C PRO A 207 -7.68 19.56 2.98
N PHE A 208 -6.93 18.87 2.09
CA PHE A 208 -5.73 19.42 1.43
C PHE A 208 -5.91 19.61 -0.08
N GLN A 209 -7.13 19.42 -0.61
CA GLN A 209 -7.42 19.47 -2.05
C GLN A 209 -7.59 20.90 -2.59
N ARG A 210 -7.71 21.91 -1.75
CA ARG A 210 -8.08 23.29 -2.16
C ARG A 210 -7.20 23.87 -3.29
N ASN A 211 -5.91 23.54 -3.29
CA ASN A 211 -4.94 24.06 -4.25
C ASN A 211 -4.52 23.01 -5.29
N VAL A 212 -5.21 21.88 -5.36
CA VAL A 212 -4.94 20.83 -6.34
C VAL A 212 -5.69 21.16 -7.63
N PRO A 213 -5.01 21.29 -8.78
CA PRO A 213 -5.70 21.45 -10.06
C PRO A 213 -6.66 20.27 -10.28
N LEU A 214 -7.84 20.54 -10.85
CA LEU A 214 -8.87 19.53 -11.07
C LEU A 214 -8.36 18.34 -11.91
N ASN A 215 -7.46 18.60 -12.85
CA ASN A 215 -6.86 17.56 -13.69
C ASN A 215 -5.85 16.67 -12.94
N ASP A 216 -5.34 17.11 -11.78
CA ASP A 216 -4.37 16.39 -10.96
C ASP A 216 -5.05 15.61 -9.82
N LEU A 217 -6.33 15.90 -9.57
CA LEU A 217 -7.14 15.18 -8.58
C LEU A 217 -7.76 13.93 -9.22
N LYS A 218 -7.27 12.77 -8.81
CA LYS A 218 -7.70 11.48 -9.35
C LYS A 218 -8.89 10.92 -8.57
N SER A 219 -9.75 10.18 -9.26
CA SER A 219 -10.67 9.29 -8.56
C SER A 219 -9.94 8.09 -7.97
N PRO A 220 -10.45 7.44 -6.89
CA PRO A 220 -9.89 6.19 -6.38
C PRO A 220 -9.73 5.11 -7.46
N ALA A 221 -10.72 4.99 -8.35
CA ALA A 221 -10.69 4.02 -9.43
C ALA A 221 -9.58 4.29 -10.46
N GLN A 222 -9.37 5.56 -10.84
CA GLN A 222 -8.26 5.93 -11.73
C GLN A 222 -6.90 5.62 -11.10
N SER A 223 -6.72 6.00 -9.84
CA SER A 223 -5.47 5.74 -9.12
C SER A 223 -5.22 4.24 -8.96
N ALA A 224 -6.23 3.46 -8.57
CA ALA A 224 -6.12 2.02 -8.43
C ALA A 224 -5.68 1.35 -9.74
N GLY A 225 -6.32 1.70 -10.87
CA GLY A 225 -5.95 1.16 -12.19
C GLY A 225 -4.49 1.45 -12.55
N GLN A 226 -4.07 2.71 -12.39
CA GLN A 226 -2.69 3.13 -12.67
C GLN A 226 -1.66 2.41 -11.79
N LEU A 227 -1.97 2.21 -10.50
CA LEU A 227 -1.08 1.47 -9.60
C LEU A 227 -0.98 -0.01 -9.98
N LEU A 228 -2.08 -0.64 -10.40
CA LEU A 228 -2.07 -2.02 -10.88
C LEU A 228 -1.30 -2.15 -12.21
N ASP A 229 -1.42 -1.18 -13.12
CA ASP A 229 -0.64 -1.14 -14.36
C ASP A 229 0.87 -1.01 -14.06
N VAL A 230 1.25 -0.18 -13.08
CA VAL A 230 2.65 -0.10 -12.60
C VAL A 230 3.11 -1.45 -12.06
N LEU A 231 2.33 -2.09 -11.19
CA LEU A 231 2.68 -3.39 -10.61
C LEU A 231 2.83 -4.49 -11.68
N ASP A 232 2.03 -4.44 -12.73
CA ASP A 232 2.10 -5.45 -13.81
C ASP A 232 3.44 -5.41 -14.55
N VAL A 233 4.00 -4.24 -14.81
CA VAL A 233 5.25 -4.09 -15.57
C VAL A 233 6.53 -4.28 -14.74
N LEU A 234 6.45 -4.29 -13.41
CA LEU A 234 7.64 -4.44 -12.55
C LEU A 234 8.32 -5.80 -12.75
N SER A 235 9.64 -5.77 -12.65
CA SER A 235 10.53 -6.94 -12.64
C SER A 235 11.32 -7.00 -11.30
N PRO A 236 12.00 -8.11 -10.99
CA PRO A 236 12.87 -8.20 -9.81
C PRO A 236 13.95 -7.11 -9.72
N GLU A 237 14.35 -6.52 -10.84
CA GLU A 237 15.32 -5.42 -10.91
C GLU A 237 14.77 -4.10 -10.37
N ASP A 238 13.46 -3.99 -10.27
CA ASP A 238 12.75 -2.81 -9.75
C ASP A 238 12.57 -2.85 -8.23
N THR A 239 12.93 -3.97 -7.59
CA THR A 239 12.72 -4.14 -6.15
C THR A 239 13.48 -3.08 -5.32
N GLY A 240 12.85 -2.60 -4.28
CA GLY A 240 13.39 -1.60 -3.37
C GLY A 240 13.22 -0.15 -3.82
N ALA A 241 12.54 0.11 -4.93
CA ALA A 241 12.27 1.45 -5.42
C ALA A 241 10.88 1.96 -4.99
N VAL A 242 10.66 3.26 -5.16
CA VAL A 242 9.36 3.91 -5.02
C VAL A 242 8.92 4.40 -6.39
N PHE A 243 7.70 4.05 -6.79
CA PHE A 243 7.13 4.42 -8.08
C PHE A 243 5.93 5.33 -7.91
N ALA A 244 5.83 6.33 -8.79
CA ALA A 244 4.60 7.09 -8.95
C ALA A 244 3.57 6.31 -9.79
N TRP A 245 2.35 6.76 -9.75
CA TRP A 245 1.20 6.23 -10.49
C TRP A 245 1.40 6.15 -12.02
N ASP A 246 2.36 6.88 -12.56
CA ASP A 246 2.73 6.92 -13.98
C ASP A 246 3.96 6.04 -14.30
N GLY A 247 4.43 5.27 -13.33
CA GLY A 247 5.57 4.39 -13.46
C GLY A 247 6.94 5.07 -13.28
N GLN A 248 6.99 6.38 -13.05
CA GLN A 248 8.25 7.07 -12.81
C GLN A 248 8.79 6.73 -11.42
N ARG A 249 10.11 6.51 -11.33
CA ARG A 249 10.77 6.35 -10.03
C ARG A 249 10.81 7.68 -9.29
N ILE A 250 10.49 7.63 -7.99
CA ILE A 250 10.61 8.77 -7.08
C ILE A 250 11.97 8.66 -6.38
N PRO A 251 12.79 9.71 -6.35
CA PRO A 251 14.04 9.71 -5.59
C PRO A 251 13.78 9.58 -4.09
N PHE A 252 14.79 9.09 -3.33
CA PHE A 252 14.68 8.92 -1.88
C PHE A 252 14.86 10.22 -1.09
#